data_42e11c195a46e35832bfb8b9a2308238
#
_entry.id   42e11c195a46e35832bfb8b9a2308238
#
_cell.length_a   1.000
_cell.length_b   1.000
_cell.length_c   1.000
_cell.angle_alpha   90.00
_cell.angle_beta   90.00
_cell.angle_gamma   90.00
#
_symmetry.space_group_name_H-M   'P 1'
#
loop_
_entity.id
_entity.type
_entity.pdbx_description
1 polymer ?
#
loop_
_entity_poly.entity_id
_entity_poly.type
_entity_poly.pdbx_seq_one_letter_code
_entity_poly.pdbx_strand_id
1 'polypeptide(L)'
;MHEPDPVSRVAATHAGTPPGKLGPNALQILTTEHWSLLAARSLVYTEAMSRASIFIAALGASVVALALVAQATDFGTGFYAFSLVLLPVVYFLGNVTLIRLAQVTREDALWVRGMNRIRHAYLELAPELEPYFVTSKYDD
;
A
#
# COMPACT_ATOMS: atom_id res chain seq x y z
N MET A 1 41.11 -39.75 -0.65
CA MET A 1 41.01 -38.30 -0.93
C MET A 1 39.52 -37.97 -0.89
N HIS A 2 39.06 -37.43 0.24
CA HIS A 2 37.65 -37.22 0.51
C HIS A 2 37.28 -35.82 0.03
N GLU A 3 36.52 -35.72 -1.06
CA GLU A 3 36.03 -34.42 -1.57
C GLU A 3 34.90 -33.90 -0.64
N PRO A 4 35.00 -32.69 -0.11
CA PRO A 4 33.99 -32.15 0.79
C PRO A 4 32.68 -31.88 0.04
N ASP A 5 31.58 -32.30 0.66
CA ASP A 5 30.19 -32.17 0.19
C ASP A 5 29.89 -30.74 -0.28
N PRO A 6 29.22 -30.53 -1.44
CA PRO A 6 28.85 -29.24 -1.95
C PRO A 6 28.02 -28.41 -0.96
N VAL A 7 27.24 -29.00 -0.06
CA VAL A 7 26.49 -28.33 1.00
C VAL A 7 27.43 -27.68 2.03
N SER A 8 28.58 -28.32 2.35
CA SER A 8 29.57 -27.76 3.28
C SER A 8 30.36 -26.59 2.67
N ARG A 9 30.52 -26.55 1.33
CA ARG A 9 31.12 -25.40 0.62
C ARG A 9 30.22 -24.17 0.66
N VAL A 10 28.88 -24.33 0.49
CA VAL A 10 27.91 -23.23 0.58
C VAL A 10 27.85 -22.71 2.02
N ALA A 11 27.84 -23.58 3.02
CA ALA A 11 27.87 -23.17 4.42
C ALA A 11 29.17 -22.43 4.81
N ALA A 12 30.31 -22.83 4.27
CA ALA A 12 31.59 -22.15 4.53
C ALA A 12 31.66 -20.75 3.87
N THR A 13 30.98 -20.53 2.75
CA THR A 13 30.92 -19.22 2.07
C THR A 13 30.09 -18.21 2.87
N HIS A 14 29.13 -18.67 3.68
CA HIS A 14 28.32 -17.81 4.56
C HIS A 14 28.95 -17.58 5.96
N ALA A 15 29.97 -18.33 6.32
CA ALA A 15 30.62 -18.25 7.63
C ALA A 15 31.65 -17.09 7.77
N GLY A 16 31.83 -16.26 6.75
CA GLY A 16 32.93 -15.29 6.68
C GLY A 16 32.57 -13.82 6.89
N THR A 17 31.30 -13.45 7.06
CA THR A 17 30.95 -12.05 7.30
C THR A 17 30.67 -11.85 8.79
N PRO A 18 31.49 -11.07 9.52
CA PRO A 18 31.18 -10.76 10.90
C PRO A 18 29.84 -10.05 10.99
N PRO A 19 29.00 -10.35 12.01
CA PRO A 19 27.77 -9.61 12.22
C PRO A 19 28.12 -8.13 12.42
N GLY A 20 27.72 -7.26 11.47
CA GLY A 20 27.95 -5.81 11.54
C GLY A 20 28.64 -5.16 10.34
N LYS A 21 29.08 -5.91 9.32
CA LYS A 21 29.55 -5.29 8.06
C LYS A 21 28.72 -5.81 6.89
N LEU A 22 27.77 -4.96 6.48
CA LEU A 22 27.05 -5.16 5.23
C LEU A 22 28.07 -5.20 4.07
N GLY A 23 27.95 -6.18 3.17
CA GLY A 23 28.87 -6.35 2.05
C GLY A 23 28.82 -5.18 1.06
N PRO A 24 29.77 -5.05 0.12
CA PRO A 24 29.89 -3.91 -0.78
C PRO A 24 28.63 -3.67 -1.65
N ASN A 25 27.84 -4.69 -1.88
CA ASN A 25 26.57 -4.57 -2.65
C ASN A 25 25.35 -4.28 -1.77
N ALA A 26 25.49 -4.25 -0.45
CA ALA A 26 24.35 -4.08 0.46
C ALA A 26 23.65 -2.73 0.27
N LEU A 27 24.39 -1.66 0.08
CA LEU A 27 23.85 -0.34 -0.16
C LEU A 27 22.99 -0.32 -1.44
N GLN A 28 23.46 -0.96 -2.50
CA GLN A 28 22.71 -1.05 -3.77
C GLN A 28 21.41 -1.85 -3.60
N ILE A 29 21.46 -2.97 -2.89
CA ILE A 29 20.29 -3.81 -2.60
C ILE A 29 19.27 -3.03 -1.77
N LEU A 30 19.72 -2.38 -0.68
CA LEU A 30 18.87 -1.59 0.20
C LEU A 30 18.23 -0.39 -0.53
N THR A 31 18.99 0.28 -1.40
CA THR A 31 18.48 1.38 -2.21
C THR A 31 17.42 0.89 -3.19
N THR A 32 17.65 -0.22 -3.87
CA THR A 32 16.70 -0.83 -4.80
C THR A 32 15.41 -1.22 -4.08
N GLU A 33 15.53 -1.85 -2.91
CA GLU A 33 14.38 -2.23 -2.09
C GLU A 33 13.60 -1.00 -1.60
N HIS A 34 14.29 0.02 -1.14
CA HIS A 34 13.65 1.27 -0.72
C HIS A 34 12.81 1.90 -1.84
N TRP A 35 13.36 1.98 -3.06
CA TRP A 35 12.63 2.50 -4.22
C TRP A 35 11.46 1.59 -4.63
N SER A 36 11.63 0.28 -4.54
CA SER A 36 10.57 -0.70 -4.80
C SER A 36 9.40 -0.53 -3.84
N LEU A 37 9.66 -0.39 -2.54
CA LEU A 37 8.64 -0.15 -1.51
C LEU A 37 7.92 1.19 -1.73
N LEU A 38 8.65 2.25 -2.06
CA LEU A 38 8.07 3.56 -2.33
C LEU A 38 7.18 3.55 -3.56
N ALA A 39 7.62 2.90 -4.64
CA ALA A 39 6.84 2.75 -5.88
C ALA A 39 5.56 1.93 -5.65
N ALA A 40 5.66 0.80 -4.94
CA ALA A 40 4.52 -0.04 -4.60
C ALA A 40 3.49 0.73 -3.76
N ARG A 41 3.93 1.48 -2.75
CA ARG A 41 3.09 2.34 -1.92
C ARG A 41 2.35 3.39 -2.74
N SER A 42 3.05 4.09 -3.63
CA SER A 42 2.47 5.11 -4.51
C SER A 42 1.38 4.51 -5.42
N LEU A 43 1.63 3.33 -5.98
CA LEU A 43 0.69 2.65 -6.87
C LEU A 43 -0.60 2.24 -6.14
N VAL A 44 -0.48 1.64 -4.97
CA VAL A 44 -1.61 1.21 -4.14
C VAL A 44 -2.46 2.41 -3.68
N TYR A 45 -1.80 3.51 -3.29
CA TYR A 45 -2.49 4.74 -2.91
C TYR A 45 -3.25 5.36 -4.10
N THR A 46 -2.64 5.40 -5.29
CA THR A 46 -3.26 5.92 -6.51
C THR A 46 -4.48 5.09 -6.90
N GLU A 47 -4.40 3.77 -6.81
CA GLU A 47 -5.53 2.87 -7.04
C GLU A 47 -6.69 3.15 -6.08
N ALA A 48 -6.40 3.30 -4.78
CA ALA A 48 -7.40 3.57 -3.77
C ALA A 48 -8.12 4.91 -4.00
N MET A 49 -7.36 5.96 -4.33
CA MET A 49 -7.91 7.27 -4.64
C MET A 49 -8.75 7.26 -5.91
N SER A 50 -8.34 6.53 -6.93
CA SER A 50 -9.11 6.34 -8.16
C SER A 50 -10.48 5.68 -7.88
N ARG A 51 -10.51 4.62 -7.07
CA ARG A 51 -11.76 3.95 -6.66
C ARG A 51 -12.67 4.87 -5.85
N ALA A 52 -12.11 5.65 -4.92
CA ALA A 52 -12.87 6.64 -4.17
C ALA A 52 -13.48 7.71 -5.08
N SER A 53 -12.73 8.20 -6.06
CA SER A 53 -13.21 9.19 -7.03
C SER A 53 -14.35 8.65 -7.91
N ILE A 54 -14.24 7.40 -8.35
CA ILE A 54 -15.31 6.72 -9.11
C ILE A 54 -16.58 6.60 -8.26
N PHE A 55 -16.44 6.23 -6.97
CA PHE A 55 -17.61 6.16 -6.08
C PHE A 55 -18.27 7.52 -5.88
N ILE A 56 -17.50 8.59 -5.65
CA ILE A 56 -18.03 9.95 -5.49
C ILE A 56 -18.75 10.40 -6.76
N ALA A 57 -18.20 10.12 -7.94
CA ALA A 57 -18.84 10.43 -9.22
C ALA A 57 -20.16 9.65 -9.39
N ALA A 58 -20.18 8.36 -9.07
CA ALA A 58 -21.38 7.52 -9.13
C ALA A 58 -22.46 8.00 -8.14
N LEU A 59 -22.06 8.40 -6.92
CA LEU A 59 -22.95 8.97 -5.93
C LEU A 59 -23.58 10.28 -6.44
N GLY A 60 -22.77 11.20 -6.97
CA GLY A 60 -23.25 12.46 -7.55
C GLY A 60 -24.21 12.24 -8.71
N ALA A 61 -23.87 11.33 -9.64
CA ALA A 61 -24.76 10.96 -10.74
C ALA A 61 -26.09 10.35 -10.25
N SER A 62 -26.04 9.53 -9.20
CA SER A 62 -27.23 8.93 -8.59
C SER A 62 -28.16 9.97 -7.96
N VAL A 63 -27.60 10.98 -7.30
CA VAL A 63 -28.40 12.09 -6.75
C VAL A 63 -29.10 12.87 -7.86
N VAL A 64 -28.41 13.18 -8.95
CA VAL A 64 -28.99 13.87 -10.11
C VAL A 64 -30.08 13.00 -10.77
N ALA A 65 -29.82 11.71 -10.95
CA ALA A 65 -30.80 10.78 -11.51
C ALA A 65 -32.08 10.71 -10.66
N LEU A 66 -31.94 10.60 -9.34
CA LEU A 66 -33.08 10.62 -8.41
C LEU A 66 -33.89 11.91 -8.50
N ALA A 67 -33.18 13.06 -8.57
CA ALA A 67 -33.86 14.36 -8.69
C ALA A 67 -34.68 14.47 -10.00
N LEU A 68 -34.11 14.00 -11.12
CA LEU A 68 -34.80 14.00 -12.41
C LEU A 68 -36.02 13.07 -12.44
N VAL A 69 -35.88 11.86 -11.87
CA VAL A 69 -36.99 10.91 -11.80
C VAL A 69 -38.07 11.42 -10.85
N ALA A 70 -37.71 12.05 -9.73
CA ALA A 70 -38.68 12.68 -8.82
C ALA A 70 -39.51 13.75 -9.52
N GLN A 71 -38.88 14.62 -10.30
CA GLN A 71 -39.55 15.66 -11.08
C GLN A 71 -40.47 15.05 -12.19
N ALA A 72 -39.99 14.01 -12.87
CA ALA A 72 -40.75 13.41 -13.98
C ALA A 72 -41.95 12.59 -13.51
N THR A 73 -41.97 12.11 -12.27
CA THR A 73 -42.98 11.20 -11.72
C THR A 73 -43.77 11.77 -10.54
N ASP A 74 -43.56 13.05 -10.21
CA ASP A 74 -44.17 13.72 -9.04
C ASP A 74 -44.10 12.85 -7.75
N PHE A 75 -42.94 12.22 -7.51
CA PHE A 75 -42.72 11.27 -6.41
C PHE A 75 -43.68 10.07 -6.45
N GLY A 76 -44.18 9.69 -7.62
CA GLY A 76 -45.09 8.56 -7.82
C GLY A 76 -44.36 7.19 -7.71
N THR A 77 -45.09 6.11 -8.02
CA THR A 77 -44.62 4.72 -7.92
C THR A 77 -43.32 4.49 -8.71
N GLY A 78 -43.14 5.19 -9.86
CA GLY A 78 -41.90 5.11 -10.66
C GLY A 78 -40.66 5.59 -9.89
N PHE A 79 -40.79 6.65 -9.11
CA PHE A 79 -39.70 7.15 -8.26
C PHE A 79 -39.30 6.10 -7.20
N TYR A 80 -40.28 5.54 -6.50
CA TYR A 80 -39.98 4.52 -5.47
C TYR A 80 -39.36 3.25 -6.06
N ALA A 81 -39.88 2.78 -7.20
CA ALA A 81 -39.32 1.62 -7.88
C ALA A 81 -37.86 1.86 -8.32
N PHE A 82 -37.58 3.02 -8.91
CA PHE A 82 -36.23 3.41 -9.31
C PHE A 82 -35.28 3.54 -8.10
N SER A 83 -35.71 4.22 -7.04
CA SER A 83 -34.93 4.43 -5.83
C SER A 83 -34.61 3.09 -5.13
N LEU A 84 -35.58 2.16 -5.08
CA LEU A 84 -35.41 0.85 -4.46
C LEU A 84 -34.30 0.01 -5.16
N VAL A 85 -34.08 0.22 -6.43
CA VAL A 85 -33.02 -0.46 -7.18
C VAL A 85 -31.69 0.32 -7.05
N LEU A 86 -31.73 1.64 -7.24
CA LEU A 86 -30.52 2.47 -7.31
C LEU A 86 -29.80 2.55 -5.96
N LEU A 87 -30.53 2.82 -4.87
CA LEU A 87 -29.92 3.03 -3.55
C LEU A 87 -29.15 1.83 -3.01
N PRO A 88 -29.65 0.57 -3.09
CA PRO A 88 -28.86 -0.59 -2.72
C PRO A 88 -27.59 -0.77 -3.55
N VAL A 89 -27.63 -0.46 -4.84
CA VAL A 89 -26.44 -0.53 -5.71
C VAL A 89 -25.38 0.47 -5.26
N VAL A 90 -25.78 1.72 -5.04
CA VAL A 90 -24.87 2.79 -4.56
C VAL A 90 -24.33 2.45 -3.18
N TYR A 91 -25.17 1.93 -2.28
CA TYR A 91 -24.77 1.49 -0.95
C TYR A 91 -23.73 0.36 -1.00
N PHE A 92 -23.97 -0.65 -1.84
CA PHE A 92 -23.02 -1.75 -2.02
C PHE A 92 -21.68 -1.25 -2.58
N LEU A 93 -21.72 -0.37 -3.59
CA LEU A 93 -20.52 0.22 -4.18
C LEU A 93 -19.72 1.02 -3.14
N GLY A 94 -20.41 1.78 -2.28
CA GLY A 94 -19.79 2.50 -1.17
C GLY A 94 -19.11 1.58 -0.16
N ASN A 95 -19.77 0.48 0.23
CA ASN A 95 -19.19 -0.48 1.16
C ASN A 95 -17.93 -1.16 0.57
N VAL A 96 -17.96 -1.58 -0.68
CA VAL A 96 -16.79 -2.17 -1.36
C VAL A 96 -15.62 -1.18 -1.40
N THR A 97 -15.90 0.09 -1.69
CA THR A 97 -14.89 1.16 -1.71
C THR A 97 -14.31 1.38 -0.31
N LEU A 98 -15.14 1.44 0.73
CA LEU A 98 -14.72 1.62 2.11
C LEU A 98 -13.84 0.46 2.60
N ILE A 99 -14.23 -0.79 2.32
CA ILE A 99 -13.43 -1.98 2.67
C ILE A 99 -12.06 -1.89 1.99
N ARG A 100 -11.99 -1.52 0.72
CA ARG A 100 -10.72 -1.38 0.01
C ARG A 100 -9.85 -0.28 0.60
N LEU A 101 -10.42 0.88 0.95
CA LEU A 101 -9.68 1.94 1.64
C LEU A 101 -9.08 1.45 2.97
N ALA A 102 -9.87 0.72 3.77
CA ALA A 102 -9.39 0.15 5.04
C ALA A 102 -8.26 -0.87 4.83
N GLN A 103 -8.30 -1.67 3.77
CA GLN A 103 -7.20 -2.58 3.41
C GLN A 103 -5.93 -1.80 3.06
N VAL A 104 -6.03 -0.77 2.23
CA VAL A 104 -4.91 0.08 1.83
C VAL A 104 -4.24 0.73 3.05
N THR A 105 -5.01 1.21 4.02
CA THR A 105 -4.46 1.78 5.26
C THR A 105 -3.63 0.76 6.05
N ARG A 106 -4.07 -0.51 6.09
CA ARG A 106 -3.31 -1.58 6.75
C ARG A 106 -2.05 -1.96 5.97
N GLU A 107 -2.14 -2.04 4.65
CA GLU A 107 -0.99 -2.29 3.77
C GLU A 107 0.05 -1.17 3.92
N ASP A 108 -0.38 0.11 3.98
CA ASP A 108 0.51 1.27 4.17
C ASP A 108 1.33 1.17 5.46
N ALA A 109 0.73 0.73 6.55
CA ALA A 109 1.45 0.51 7.81
C ALA A 109 2.57 -0.54 7.68
N LEU A 110 2.37 -1.59 6.88
CA LEU A 110 3.40 -2.59 6.60
C LEU A 110 4.55 -2.01 5.76
N TRP A 111 4.23 -1.20 4.75
CA TRP A 111 5.22 -0.53 3.91
C TRP A 111 6.08 0.45 4.72
N VAL A 112 5.47 1.22 5.62
CA VAL A 112 6.17 2.15 6.51
C VAL A 112 7.15 1.40 7.41
N ARG A 113 6.74 0.28 8.02
CA ARG A 113 7.65 -0.56 8.83
C ARG A 113 8.83 -1.10 8.01
N GLY A 114 8.58 -1.56 6.78
CA GLY A 114 9.64 -1.99 5.87
C GLY A 114 10.66 -0.89 5.60
N MET A 115 10.18 0.32 5.31
CA MET A 115 11.05 1.49 5.08
C MET A 115 11.84 1.89 6.34
N ASN A 116 11.25 1.80 7.53
CA ASN A 116 11.94 2.10 8.79
C ASN A 116 13.09 1.12 9.04
N ARG A 117 12.91 -0.16 8.75
CA ARG A 117 14.00 -1.18 8.84
C ARG A 117 15.13 -0.88 7.87
N ILE A 118 14.83 -0.47 6.65
CA ILE A 118 15.85 -0.07 5.67
C ILE A 118 16.61 1.17 6.16
N ARG A 119 15.91 2.17 6.74
CA ARG A 119 16.57 3.34 7.35
C ARG A 119 17.48 2.96 8.48
N HIS A 120 17.07 2.02 9.33
CA HIS A 120 17.92 1.51 10.40
C HIS A 120 19.21 0.90 9.82
N ALA A 121 19.12 0.08 8.78
CA ALA A 121 20.27 -0.48 8.10
C ALA A 121 21.19 0.59 7.46
N TYR A 122 20.63 1.68 6.92
CA TYR A 122 21.43 2.81 6.43
C TYR A 122 22.21 3.50 7.55
N LEU A 123 21.62 3.67 8.74
CA LEU A 123 22.29 4.29 9.89
C LEU A 123 23.33 3.37 10.51
N GLU A 124 23.21 2.06 10.38
CA GLU A 124 24.29 1.13 10.72
C GLU A 124 25.50 1.25 9.78
N LEU A 125 25.24 1.59 8.50
CA LEU A 125 26.30 1.81 7.50
C LEU A 125 26.98 3.17 7.63
N ALA A 126 26.21 4.22 7.96
CA ALA A 126 26.66 5.60 8.01
C ALA A 126 25.93 6.36 9.14
N PRO A 127 26.38 6.19 10.41
CA PRO A 127 25.74 6.82 11.57
C PRO A 127 25.71 8.35 11.53
N GLU A 128 26.65 8.95 10.83
CA GLU A 128 26.74 10.41 10.65
C GLU A 128 25.56 11.00 9.86
N LEU A 129 24.76 10.18 9.17
CA LEU A 129 23.58 10.60 8.42
C LEU A 129 22.33 10.73 9.28
N GLU A 130 22.35 10.30 10.55
CA GLU A 130 21.17 10.31 11.43
C GLU A 130 20.45 11.69 11.49
N PRO A 131 21.15 12.84 11.57
CA PRO A 131 20.50 14.15 11.62
C PRO A 131 19.70 14.53 10.35
N TYR A 132 19.95 13.86 9.24
CA TYR A 132 19.29 14.12 7.96
C TYR A 132 18.02 13.28 7.75
N PHE A 133 17.73 12.30 8.62
CA PHE A 133 16.53 11.48 8.55
C PHE A 133 15.40 12.12 9.35
N VAL A 134 14.34 12.59 8.68
CA VAL A 134 13.20 13.30 9.28
C VAL A 134 12.19 12.34 9.94
N THR A 135 12.17 11.07 9.51
CA THR A 135 11.18 10.07 9.97
C THR A 135 11.84 9.01 10.85
N SER A 136 11.04 8.41 11.74
CA SER A 136 11.51 7.38 12.68
C SER A 136 12.29 6.26 12.01
N LYS A 137 13.26 5.72 12.71
CA LYS A 137 14.02 4.50 12.39
C LYS A 137 13.48 3.27 13.13
N TYR A 138 12.49 3.47 13.99
CA TYR A 138 11.86 2.42 14.78
C TYR A 138 10.53 1.99 14.19
N ASP A 139 10.09 0.78 14.52
CA ASP A 139 8.83 0.17 14.06
C ASP A 139 7.60 0.62 14.90
N ASP A 140 7.58 1.84 15.41
CA ASP A 140 6.50 2.40 16.23
C ASP A 140 5.17 2.56 15.46
#